data_9fa951e56ecbb9249b2c7590748b43c0
#
_entry.id   9fa951e56ecbb9249b2c7590748b43c0
#
_cell.length_a   1.000
_cell.length_b   1.000
_cell.length_c   1.000
_cell.angle_alpha   90.00
_cell.angle_beta   90.00
_cell.angle_gamma   90.00
#
_symmetry.space_group_name_H-M   'P 1'
#
loop_
_entity.id
_entity.type
_entity.pdbx_description
1 polymer ?
#
loop_
_entity_poly.entity_id
_entity_poly.type
_entity_poly.pdbx_seq_one_letter_code
_entity_poly.pdbx_strand_id
1 'polypeptide(L)'
;MAVGILAALHWRKMSGQGQALDVATAEAYARFDDYAALWYQETGIICERFGSLDTAGWLYCFAPTKDGAVFLGGLRLEMWQAFADMLGKWEEWNTASWKTLQIFMRKDEQLKWAPKVFTETRKYTNDELVAMSIEYSQKGRLAPITPVVAPVCSPEECMKDANWLDRGMFTSVQDPIYGEIVVAQAQHKMTKTPIRTKWVCQPVGYENENIYKEYMGFSPSRLNELKQAGII
;
A
#
# COMPACT_ATOMS: atom_id res chain seq x y z
N MET A 1 -6.57 14.92 -0.67
CA MET A 1 -7.82 15.72 -0.66
C MET A 1 -8.60 15.61 0.65
N ALA A 2 -9.03 14.44 1.13
CA ALA A 2 -9.87 14.31 2.35
C ALA A 2 -9.35 15.07 3.58
N VAL A 3 -8.06 14.96 3.89
CA VAL A 3 -7.44 15.68 5.02
C VAL A 3 -7.57 17.21 4.85
N GLY A 4 -7.37 17.73 3.64
CA GLY A 4 -7.54 19.16 3.35
C GLY A 4 -8.97 19.62 3.55
N ILE A 5 -9.97 18.83 3.12
CA ILE A 5 -11.39 19.14 3.35
C ILE A 5 -11.70 19.18 4.84
N LEU A 6 -11.24 18.20 5.60
CA LEU A 6 -11.46 18.16 7.06
C LEU A 6 -10.80 19.34 7.77
N ALA A 7 -9.59 19.72 7.36
CA ALA A 7 -8.90 20.91 7.89
C ALA A 7 -9.66 22.20 7.55
N ALA A 8 -10.17 22.36 6.33
CA ALA A 8 -10.97 23.51 5.92
C ALA A 8 -12.31 23.58 6.66
N LEU A 9 -12.96 22.44 6.90
CA LEU A 9 -14.17 22.36 7.72
C LEU A 9 -13.91 22.74 9.19
N HIS A 10 -12.80 22.27 9.74
CA HIS A 10 -12.38 22.67 11.09
C HIS A 10 -12.12 24.17 11.19
N TRP A 11 -11.37 24.74 10.23
CA TRP A 11 -11.15 26.18 10.15
C TRP A 11 -12.47 26.96 10.07
N ARG A 12 -13.38 26.54 9.20
CA ARG A 12 -14.71 27.15 9.08
C ARG A 12 -15.48 27.12 10.42
N LYS A 13 -15.39 26.03 11.15
CA LYS A 13 -16.03 25.92 12.47
C LYS A 13 -15.43 26.89 13.49
N MET A 14 -14.12 27.12 13.44
CA MET A 14 -13.42 28.01 14.39
C MET A 14 -13.56 29.49 14.04
N SER A 15 -13.50 29.84 12.76
CA SER A 15 -13.43 31.24 12.29
C SER A 15 -14.73 31.76 11.69
N GLY A 16 -15.67 30.89 11.36
CA GLY A 16 -16.87 31.27 10.58
C GLY A 16 -16.61 31.47 9.08
N GLN A 17 -15.35 31.37 8.63
CA GLN A 17 -14.96 31.64 7.25
C GLN A 17 -14.67 30.37 6.47
N GLY A 18 -15.26 30.25 5.28
CA GLY A 18 -14.93 29.19 4.33
C GLY A 18 -13.68 29.52 3.50
N GLN A 19 -13.18 28.53 2.76
CA GLN A 19 -12.06 28.71 1.83
C GLN A 19 -12.16 27.74 0.65
N ALA A 20 -11.54 28.08 -0.46
CA ALA A 20 -11.37 27.19 -1.60
C ALA A 20 -10.18 26.23 -1.36
N LEU A 21 -10.30 25.03 -1.90
CA LEU A 21 -9.23 24.04 -1.92
C LEU A 21 -8.91 23.70 -3.37
N ASP A 22 -7.69 23.94 -3.77
CA ASP A 22 -7.14 23.49 -5.05
C ASP A 22 -6.15 22.33 -4.81
N VAL A 23 -6.30 21.23 -5.53
CA VAL A 23 -5.46 20.04 -5.40
C VAL A 23 -5.20 19.48 -6.79
N ALA A 24 -4.03 19.77 -7.32
CA ALA A 24 -3.58 19.19 -8.59
C ALA A 24 -3.08 17.75 -8.40
N THR A 25 -3.50 16.86 -9.30
CA THR A 25 -3.11 15.45 -9.27
C THR A 25 -1.58 15.28 -9.38
N ALA A 26 -0.94 16.06 -10.24
CA ALA A 26 0.52 16.02 -10.41
C ALA A 26 1.27 16.36 -9.13
N GLU A 27 0.81 17.38 -8.39
CA GLU A 27 1.40 17.77 -7.09
C GLU A 27 1.18 16.69 -6.02
N ALA A 28 0.00 16.05 -6.03
CA ALA A 28 -0.28 14.94 -5.14
C ALA A 28 0.66 13.76 -5.40
N TYR A 29 0.95 13.43 -6.67
CA TYR A 29 1.94 12.41 -7.03
C TYR A 29 3.37 12.82 -6.65
N ALA A 30 3.77 14.06 -6.90
CA ALA A 30 5.08 14.57 -6.51
C ALA A 30 5.32 14.46 -4.99
N ARG A 31 4.25 14.55 -4.18
CA ARG A 31 4.34 14.33 -2.72
C ARG A 31 4.61 12.88 -2.34
N PHE A 32 4.20 11.90 -3.16
CA PHE A 32 4.55 10.50 -2.97
C PHE A 32 5.98 10.17 -3.39
N ASP A 33 6.58 10.98 -4.26
CA ASP A 33 8.00 10.89 -4.63
C ASP A 33 8.90 11.54 -3.56
N ASP A 34 8.74 11.10 -2.36
CA ASP A 34 9.06 11.65 -1.06
C ASP A 34 10.54 12.06 -0.92
N TYR A 35 11.45 11.22 -1.39
CA TYR A 35 12.89 11.39 -1.20
C TYR A 35 13.66 11.65 -2.50
N ALA A 36 13.11 11.40 -3.68
CA ALA A 36 13.85 11.47 -4.93
C ALA A 36 14.35 12.88 -5.24
N ALA A 37 13.54 13.90 -4.99
CA ALA A 37 13.94 15.29 -5.17
C ALA A 37 15.04 15.71 -4.19
N LEU A 38 14.88 15.36 -2.91
CA LEU A 38 15.89 15.65 -1.89
C LEU A 38 17.18 14.86 -2.13
N TRP A 39 17.05 13.59 -2.53
CA TRP A 39 18.20 12.74 -2.87
C TRP A 39 19.01 13.33 -4.02
N TYR A 40 18.33 13.78 -5.09
CA TYR A 40 19.00 14.45 -6.20
C TYR A 40 19.68 15.75 -5.76
N GLN A 41 19.01 16.56 -4.95
CA GLN A 41 19.58 17.82 -4.43
C GLN A 41 20.87 17.57 -3.64
N GLU A 42 20.89 16.57 -2.77
CA GLU A 42 22.04 16.30 -1.88
C GLU A 42 23.17 15.52 -2.56
N THR A 43 22.86 14.67 -3.53
CA THR A 43 23.83 13.74 -4.10
C THR A 43 24.09 13.93 -5.60
N GLY A 44 23.22 14.63 -6.32
CA GLY A 44 23.24 14.71 -7.79
C GLY A 44 22.80 13.40 -8.48
N ILE A 45 22.39 12.37 -7.72
CA ILE A 45 22.02 11.06 -8.26
C ILE A 45 20.54 11.04 -8.61
N ILE A 46 20.23 10.67 -9.86
CA ILE A 46 18.85 10.49 -10.32
C ILE A 46 18.36 9.10 -9.92
N CYS A 47 17.21 9.05 -9.26
CA CYS A 47 16.52 7.79 -8.97
C CYS A 47 15.97 7.22 -10.27
N GLU A 48 16.55 6.12 -10.75
CA GLU A 48 16.11 5.41 -11.94
C GLU A 48 15.22 4.21 -11.59
N ARG A 49 14.65 3.58 -12.62
CA ARG A 49 13.97 2.29 -12.48
C ARG A 49 14.94 1.22 -11.98
N PHE A 50 14.53 0.45 -10.99
CA PHE A 50 15.40 -0.46 -10.27
C PHE A 50 14.83 -1.89 -10.12
N GLY A 51 13.85 -2.23 -10.93
CA GLY A 51 13.18 -3.54 -10.86
C GLY A 51 12.40 -3.71 -9.58
N SER A 52 12.63 -4.83 -8.89
CA SER A 52 11.96 -5.14 -7.61
C SER A 52 12.68 -4.59 -6.38
N LEU A 53 13.76 -3.83 -6.57
CA LEU A 53 14.54 -3.24 -5.49
C LEU A 53 14.09 -1.82 -5.23
N ASP A 54 14.18 -1.37 -3.99
CA ASP A 54 13.99 0.03 -3.62
C ASP A 54 15.34 0.76 -3.58
N THR A 55 15.39 1.97 -4.13
CA THR A 55 16.61 2.79 -4.14
C THR A 55 16.92 3.40 -2.78
N ALA A 56 15.93 3.51 -1.89
CA ALA A 56 16.07 4.15 -0.58
C ALA A 56 16.64 3.23 0.50
N GLY A 57 16.71 1.93 0.26
CA GLY A 57 17.18 1.03 1.31
C GLY A 57 17.44 -0.41 0.87
N TRP A 58 18.25 -1.06 1.66
CA TRP A 58 18.53 -2.48 1.59
C TRP A 58 18.14 -3.10 2.94
N LEU A 59 17.55 -4.21 3.05
CA LEU A 59 16.92 -5.08 2.08
C LEU A 59 15.45 -4.62 1.94
N TYR A 60 15.06 -4.02 0.84
CA TYR A 60 13.69 -3.55 0.63
C TYR A 60 13.29 -3.93 -0.81
N CYS A 61 12.77 -5.14 -0.97
CA CYS A 61 12.54 -5.69 -2.30
C CYS A 61 11.55 -6.85 -2.29
N PHE A 62 11.08 -7.21 -3.47
CA PHE A 62 10.38 -8.47 -3.70
C PHE A 62 11.38 -9.52 -4.17
N ALA A 63 11.55 -10.56 -3.38
CA ALA A 63 12.46 -11.66 -3.63
C ALA A 63 11.70 -12.93 -4.07
N PRO A 64 12.14 -13.61 -5.14
CA PRO A 64 11.49 -14.83 -5.61
C PRO A 64 11.74 -16.01 -4.63
N THR A 65 10.75 -16.88 -4.51
CA THR A 65 10.79 -18.12 -3.74
C THR A 65 10.52 -19.32 -4.62
N LYS A 66 10.36 -20.53 -4.06
CA LYS A 66 9.96 -21.73 -4.81
C LYS A 66 8.55 -21.63 -5.40
N ASP A 67 7.64 -20.99 -4.68
CA ASP A 67 6.20 -20.99 -4.94
C ASP A 67 5.62 -19.61 -5.24
N GLY A 68 6.45 -18.56 -5.25
CA GLY A 68 6.00 -17.21 -5.54
C GLY A 68 7.07 -16.16 -5.25
N ALA A 69 6.75 -15.24 -4.35
CA ALA A 69 7.66 -14.22 -3.89
C ALA A 69 7.35 -13.78 -2.45
N VAL A 70 8.36 -13.26 -1.78
CA VAL A 70 8.23 -12.59 -0.50
C VAL A 70 8.69 -11.14 -0.61
N PHE A 71 8.05 -10.27 0.14
CA PHE A 71 8.59 -8.95 0.43
C PHE A 71 9.62 -9.09 1.54
N LEU A 72 10.81 -8.55 1.31
CA LEU A 72 11.87 -8.42 2.30
C LEU A 72 11.98 -6.95 2.71
N GLY A 73 11.86 -6.69 4.03
CA GLY A 73 11.95 -5.35 4.58
C GLY A 73 13.09 -5.24 5.59
N GLY A 74 14.11 -4.41 5.30
CA GLY A 74 15.23 -4.25 6.21
C GLY A 74 15.91 -2.91 6.01
N LEU A 75 15.41 -1.86 6.66
CA LEU A 75 15.98 -0.52 6.57
C LEU A 75 17.11 -0.26 7.61
N ARG A 76 17.48 -1.27 8.38
CA ARG A 76 18.54 -1.18 9.39
C ARG A 76 19.56 -2.28 9.22
N LEU A 77 20.78 -1.97 9.59
CA LEU A 77 21.89 -2.92 9.52
C LEU A 77 21.58 -4.24 10.25
N GLU A 78 21.02 -4.13 11.44
CA GLU A 78 20.70 -5.29 12.28
C GLU A 78 19.64 -6.21 11.64
N MET A 79 18.71 -5.65 10.88
CA MET A 79 17.70 -6.43 10.15
C MET A 79 18.33 -7.22 9.00
N TRP A 80 19.27 -6.63 8.27
CA TRP A 80 20.05 -7.34 7.28
C TRP A 80 20.90 -8.45 7.92
N GLN A 81 21.56 -8.15 9.02
CA GLN A 81 22.38 -9.12 9.74
C GLN A 81 21.53 -10.28 10.27
N ALA A 82 20.34 -9.98 10.82
CA ALA A 82 19.38 -10.99 11.26
C ALA A 82 18.89 -11.88 10.09
N PHE A 83 18.63 -11.28 8.95
CA PHE A 83 18.25 -12.03 7.75
C PHE A 83 19.38 -12.93 7.25
N ALA A 84 20.61 -12.43 7.21
CA ALA A 84 21.77 -13.23 6.82
C ALA A 84 22.02 -14.40 7.79
N ASP A 85 21.89 -14.15 9.10
CA ASP A 85 22.05 -15.19 10.12
C ASP A 85 20.93 -16.23 10.06
N MET A 86 19.69 -15.80 9.84
CA MET A 86 18.53 -16.69 9.64
C MET A 86 18.74 -17.68 8.50
N LEU A 87 19.40 -17.24 7.43
CA LEU A 87 19.74 -18.10 6.28
C LEU A 87 21.04 -18.88 6.45
N GLY A 88 21.71 -18.83 7.61
CA GLY A 88 23.00 -19.46 7.86
C GLY A 88 24.16 -18.82 7.08
N LYS A 89 24.02 -17.54 6.71
CA LYS A 89 24.98 -16.77 5.90
C LYS A 89 25.74 -15.71 6.68
N TRP A 90 25.72 -15.78 8.00
CA TRP A 90 26.35 -14.78 8.86
C TRP A 90 27.80 -14.47 8.47
N GLU A 91 28.65 -15.49 8.41
CA GLU A 91 30.08 -15.32 8.13
C GLU A 91 30.36 -14.86 6.68
N GLU A 92 29.54 -15.34 5.74
CA GLU A 92 29.68 -15.03 4.32
C GLU A 92 29.18 -13.61 3.98
N TRP A 93 28.06 -13.18 4.61
CA TRP A 93 27.36 -11.97 4.24
C TRP A 93 27.60 -10.80 5.18
N ASN A 94 28.04 -11.02 6.41
CA ASN A 94 28.34 -9.97 7.38
C ASN A 94 29.74 -9.39 7.17
N THR A 95 29.99 -8.84 6.01
CA THR A 95 31.32 -8.29 5.64
C THR A 95 31.48 -6.82 6.07
N ALA A 96 32.71 -6.31 6.04
CA ALA A 96 33.03 -4.94 6.42
C ALA A 96 32.29 -3.87 5.60
N SER A 97 31.92 -4.19 4.34
CA SER A 97 31.16 -3.30 3.46
C SER A 97 29.74 -3.02 3.94
N TRP A 98 29.17 -3.83 4.82
CA TRP A 98 27.82 -3.66 5.37
C TRP A 98 27.77 -2.86 6.68
N LYS A 99 28.89 -2.33 7.14
CA LYS A 99 28.98 -1.61 8.42
C LYS A 99 28.46 -0.17 8.36
N THR A 100 28.06 0.33 7.21
CA THR A 100 27.54 1.69 7.07
C THR A 100 26.23 1.71 6.28
N LEU A 101 25.23 2.45 6.76
CA LEU A 101 23.95 2.66 6.10
C LEU A 101 24.10 3.19 4.65
N GLN A 102 25.16 3.93 4.35
CA GLN A 102 25.42 4.48 3.02
C GLN A 102 25.54 3.41 1.94
N ILE A 103 26.01 2.20 2.28
CA ILE A 103 26.13 1.10 1.33
C ILE A 103 24.76 0.55 0.93
N PHE A 104 23.79 0.58 1.84
CA PHE A 104 22.44 0.12 1.58
C PHE A 104 21.70 0.97 0.55
N MET A 105 22.16 2.19 0.31
CA MET A 105 21.57 3.13 -0.63
C MET A 105 22.32 3.17 -1.98
N ARG A 106 23.40 2.41 -2.12
CA ARG A 106 24.18 2.36 -3.37
C ARG A 106 23.63 1.31 -4.32
N LYS A 107 23.21 1.76 -5.49
CA LYS A 107 22.64 0.93 -6.57
C LYS A 107 23.57 -0.22 -6.96
N ASP A 108 24.86 0.08 -7.14
CA ASP A 108 25.87 -0.90 -7.52
C ASP A 108 26.00 -2.05 -6.52
N GLU A 109 25.99 -1.75 -5.22
CA GLU A 109 26.02 -2.76 -4.18
C GLU A 109 24.72 -3.57 -4.13
N GLN A 110 23.56 -2.94 -4.23
CA GLN A 110 22.28 -3.65 -4.26
C GLN A 110 22.20 -4.61 -5.46
N LEU A 111 22.61 -4.18 -6.66
CA LEU A 111 22.66 -5.04 -7.84
C LEU A 111 23.63 -6.22 -7.70
N LYS A 112 24.70 -6.06 -6.97
CA LYS A 112 25.67 -7.13 -6.66
C LYS A 112 25.11 -8.16 -5.67
N TRP A 113 24.32 -7.71 -4.69
CA TRP A 113 23.82 -8.56 -3.63
C TRP A 113 22.47 -9.20 -3.94
N ALA A 114 21.59 -8.54 -4.67
CA ALA A 114 20.26 -9.05 -4.98
C ALA A 114 20.27 -10.45 -5.60
N PRO A 115 21.13 -10.80 -6.59
CA PRO A 115 21.20 -12.15 -7.12
C PRO A 115 21.57 -13.20 -6.08
N LYS A 116 22.43 -12.87 -5.13
CA LYS A 116 22.83 -13.79 -4.05
C LYS A 116 21.67 -14.06 -3.10
N VAL A 117 20.96 -13.00 -2.69
CA VAL A 117 19.77 -13.12 -1.87
C VAL A 117 18.69 -13.92 -2.58
N PHE A 118 18.43 -13.63 -3.86
CA PHE A 118 17.42 -14.32 -4.65
C PHE A 118 17.76 -15.80 -4.88
N THR A 119 19.04 -16.16 -4.97
CA THR A 119 19.48 -17.55 -5.03
C THR A 119 19.17 -18.29 -3.73
N GLU A 120 19.34 -17.65 -2.60
CA GLU A 120 19.03 -18.27 -1.31
C GLU A 120 17.51 -18.36 -1.08
N THR A 121 16.75 -17.28 -1.32
CA THR A 121 15.29 -17.28 -1.10
C THR A 121 14.56 -18.31 -1.97
N ARG A 122 15.02 -18.57 -3.19
CA ARG A 122 14.49 -19.64 -4.08
C ARG A 122 14.60 -21.05 -3.53
N LYS A 123 15.35 -21.27 -2.47
CA LYS A 123 15.47 -22.59 -1.82
C LYS A 123 14.29 -22.89 -0.89
N TYR A 124 13.45 -21.91 -0.61
CA TYR A 124 12.37 -21.98 0.36
C TYR A 124 11.04 -21.58 -0.26
N THR A 125 9.95 -22.06 0.32
CA THR A 125 8.59 -21.54 0.05
C THR A 125 8.34 -20.23 0.80
N ASN A 126 7.26 -19.54 0.46
CA ASN A 126 6.84 -18.35 1.22
C ASN A 126 6.64 -18.67 2.69
N ASP A 127 5.92 -19.76 2.99
CA ASP A 127 5.61 -20.17 4.36
C ASP A 127 6.85 -20.58 5.15
N GLU A 128 7.79 -21.30 4.52
CA GLU A 128 9.07 -21.67 5.13
C GLU A 128 9.85 -20.42 5.56
N LEU A 129 9.99 -19.42 4.69
CA LEU A 129 10.71 -18.18 5.01
C LEU A 129 10.02 -17.37 6.11
N VAL A 130 8.71 -17.30 6.10
CA VAL A 130 7.93 -16.61 7.15
C VAL A 130 8.10 -17.32 8.49
N ALA A 131 7.99 -18.65 8.52
CA ALA A 131 8.19 -19.44 9.73
C ALA A 131 9.62 -19.28 10.29
N MET A 132 10.63 -19.33 9.43
CA MET A 132 12.02 -19.06 9.82
C MET A 132 12.21 -17.68 10.42
N SER A 133 11.57 -16.65 9.86
CA SER A 133 11.62 -15.28 10.39
C SER A 133 11.01 -15.19 11.79
N ILE A 134 9.86 -15.80 12.00
CA ILE A 134 9.17 -15.83 13.31
C ILE A 134 10.04 -16.58 14.33
N GLU A 135 10.55 -17.75 13.98
CA GLU A 135 11.43 -18.52 14.87
C GLU A 135 12.71 -17.75 15.23
N TYR A 136 13.32 -17.09 14.23
CA TYR A 136 14.53 -16.29 14.45
C TYR A 136 14.28 -15.14 15.43
N SER A 137 13.14 -14.50 15.37
CA SER A 137 12.79 -13.42 16.31
C SER A 137 12.77 -13.87 17.77
N GLN A 138 12.59 -15.17 18.02
CA GLN A 138 12.52 -15.75 19.36
C GLN A 138 13.86 -16.34 19.83
N LYS A 139 14.62 -16.95 18.93
CA LYS A 139 15.80 -17.78 19.26
C LYS A 139 17.07 -17.40 18.51
N GLY A 140 16.99 -16.48 17.54
CA GLY A 140 18.15 -16.07 16.73
C GLY A 140 19.21 -15.33 17.52
N ARG A 141 20.40 -15.24 16.96
CA ARG A 141 21.56 -14.53 17.53
C ARG A 141 21.26 -13.09 17.88
N LEU A 142 20.43 -12.42 17.09
CA LEU A 142 20.08 -11.02 17.28
C LEU A 142 18.64 -10.83 17.79
N ALA A 143 18.00 -11.87 18.34
CA ALA A 143 16.67 -11.73 18.93
C ALA A 143 16.62 -10.58 19.97
N PRO A 144 15.54 -9.79 20.02
CA PRO A 144 14.26 -9.94 19.33
C PRO A 144 14.18 -9.28 17.95
N ILE A 145 15.30 -8.97 17.28
CA ILE A 145 15.27 -8.41 15.93
C ILE A 145 14.66 -9.43 14.97
N THR A 146 13.59 -9.03 14.32
CA THR A 146 12.87 -9.88 13.36
C THR A 146 13.29 -9.51 11.94
N PRO A 147 13.84 -10.45 11.15
CA PRO A 147 13.94 -10.26 9.70
C PRO A 147 12.55 -10.05 9.13
N VAL A 148 12.31 -8.94 8.44
CA VAL A 148 10.97 -8.67 7.88
C VAL A 148 10.80 -9.48 6.60
N VAL A 149 9.97 -10.51 6.68
CA VAL A 149 9.59 -11.39 5.57
C VAL A 149 8.07 -11.47 5.52
N ALA A 150 7.47 -11.09 4.42
CA ALA A 150 6.03 -11.18 4.22
C ALA A 150 5.72 -11.80 2.84
N PRO A 151 4.73 -12.71 2.73
CA PRO A 151 4.36 -13.28 1.44
C PRO A 151 3.75 -12.22 0.53
N VAL A 152 4.04 -12.31 -0.76
CA VAL A 152 3.32 -11.55 -1.78
C VAL A 152 2.09 -12.37 -2.17
N CYS A 153 0.92 -11.88 -1.75
CA CYS A 153 -0.34 -12.58 -1.94
C CYS A 153 -1.04 -12.11 -3.22
N SER A 154 -1.67 -13.04 -3.92
CA SER A 154 -2.64 -12.75 -4.97
C SER A 154 -3.94 -12.16 -4.38
N PRO A 155 -4.79 -11.50 -5.19
CA PRO A 155 -6.11 -11.07 -4.72
C PRO A 155 -6.96 -12.22 -4.16
N GLU A 156 -6.87 -13.41 -4.74
CA GLU A 156 -7.57 -14.60 -4.28
C GLU A 156 -7.12 -15.01 -2.86
N GLU A 157 -5.82 -15.04 -2.61
CA GLU A 157 -5.24 -15.37 -1.30
C GLU A 157 -5.62 -14.30 -0.26
N CYS A 158 -5.55 -13.01 -0.64
CA CYS A 158 -5.99 -11.92 0.23
C CYS A 158 -7.46 -12.06 0.65
N MET A 159 -8.35 -12.43 -0.28
CA MET A 159 -9.78 -12.63 0.01
C MET A 159 -10.05 -13.83 0.91
N LYS A 160 -9.13 -14.77 1.02
CA LYS A 160 -9.21 -15.97 1.87
C LYS A 160 -8.43 -15.84 3.18
N ASP A 161 -7.65 -14.78 3.35
CA ASP A 161 -6.85 -14.57 4.55
C ASP A 161 -7.73 -14.40 5.80
N ALA A 162 -7.49 -15.25 6.80
CA ALA A 162 -8.30 -15.32 7.99
C ALA A 162 -8.33 -14.01 8.79
N ASN A 163 -7.21 -13.30 8.87
CA ASN A 163 -7.15 -12.02 9.59
C ASN A 163 -7.94 -10.92 8.87
N TRP A 164 -7.88 -10.87 7.53
CA TRP A 164 -8.65 -9.90 6.76
C TRP A 164 -10.15 -10.18 6.81
N LEU A 165 -10.54 -11.46 6.80
CA LEU A 165 -11.94 -11.88 6.96
C LEU A 165 -12.46 -11.56 8.35
N ASP A 166 -11.73 -11.88 9.40
CA ASP A 166 -12.10 -11.58 10.81
C ASP A 166 -12.22 -10.07 11.03
N ARG A 167 -11.36 -9.28 10.42
CA ARG A 167 -11.44 -7.82 10.46
C ARG A 167 -12.55 -7.23 9.57
N GLY A 168 -13.29 -8.05 8.83
CA GLY A 168 -14.34 -7.60 7.91
C GLY A 168 -13.78 -6.68 6.81
N MET A 169 -12.59 -7.02 6.28
CA MET A 169 -12.00 -6.24 5.18
C MET A 169 -12.75 -6.47 3.88
N PHE A 170 -13.26 -7.67 3.68
CA PHE A 170 -14.08 -8.02 2.52
C PHE A 170 -15.52 -8.31 2.96
N THR A 171 -16.48 -7.88 2.17
CA THR A 171 -17.90 -8.15 2.37
C THR A 171 -18.61 -8.32 1.05
N SER A 172 -19.65 -9.18 1.03
CA SER A 172 -20.53 -9.31 -0.12
C SER A 172 -21.60 -8.21 -0.10
N VAL A 173 -21.83 -7.61 -1.25
CA VAL A 173 -22.90 -6.65 -1.49
C VAL A 173 -23.75 -7.18 -2.64
N GLN A 174 -25.07 -7.19 -2.48
CA GLN A 174 -26.00 -7.53 -3.54
C GLN A 174 -26.20 -6.31 -4.45
N ASP A 175 -25.67 -6.41 -5.66
CA ASP A 175 -25.82 -5.39 -6.69
C ASP A 175 -26.97 -5.75 -7.63
N PRO A 176 -27.87 -4.81 -7.96
CA PRO A 176 -29.06 -5.12 -8.80
C PRO A 176 -28.71 -5.47 -10.25
N ILE A 177 -27.50 -5.14 -10.71
CA ILE A 177 -27.03 -5.37 -12.08
C ILE A 177 -26.10 -6.58 -12.16
N TYR A 178 -25.15 -6.66 -11.24
CA TYR A 178 -24.07 -7.63 -11.28
C TYR A 178 -24.26 -8.81 -10.30
N GLY A 179 -25.33 -8.80 -9.50
CA GLY A 179 -25.55 -9.83 -8.49
C GLY A 179 -24.67 -9.68 -7.26
N GLU A 180 -24.19 -10.77 -6.71
CA GLU A 180 -23.31 -10.74 -5.56
C GLU A 180 -21.88 -10.31 -5.93
N ILE A 181 -21.41 -9.23 -5.34
CA ILE A 181 -20.06 -8.69 -5.54
C ILE A 181 -19.34 -8.59 -4.19
N VAL A 182 -18.12 -9.10 -4.15
CA VAL A 182 -17.23 -8.92 -2.99
C VAL A 182 -16.45 -7.62 -3.13
N VAL A 183 -16.54 -6.78 -2.12
CA VAL A 183 -15.87 -5.48 -2.08
C VAL A 183 -15.00 -5.34 -0.85
N ALA A 184 -13.87 -4.63 -1.02
CA ALA A 184 -13.05 -4.22 0.10
C ALA A 184 -13.74 -3.09 0.87
N GLN A 185 -13.84 -3.25 2.17
CA GLN A 185 -14.42 -2.26 3.07
C GLN A 185 -13.41 -1.18 3.45
N ALA A 186 -13.90 -0.06 3.96
CA ALA A 186 -13.03 0.96 4.51
C ALA A 186 -12.20 0.42 5.68
N GLN A 187 -10.93 0.76 5.69
CA GLN A 187 -9.99 0.33 6.75
C GLN A 187 -10.29 0.96 8.12
N HIS A 188 -11.01 2.07 8.16
CA HIS A 188 -11.36 2.76 9.39
C HIS A 188 -12.52 2.06 10.10
N LYS A 189 -12.28 1.54 11.29
CA LYS A 189 -13.28 0.90 12.14
C LYS A 189 -13.77 1.91 13.19
N MET A 190 -14.76 2.71 12.83
CA MET A 190 -15.31 3.76 13.70
C MET A 190 -16.46 3.21 14.54
N THR A 191 -16.34 3.28 15.87
CA THR A 191 -17.31 2.68 16.80
C THR A 191 -18.64 3.40 16.83
N LYS A 192 -18.68 4.70 16.59
CA LYS A 192 -19.91 5.52 16.62
C LYS A 192 -20.51 5.79 15.27
N THR A 193 -19.68 5.86 14.23
CA THR A 193 -20.09 6.15 12.86
C THR A 193 -19.46 5.12 11.91
N PRO A 194 -19.86 3.84 12.01
CA PRO A 194 -19.27 2.78 11.15
C PRO A 194 -19.56 3.07 9.68
N ILE A 195 -18.52 2.93 8.87
CA ILE A 195 -18.66 3.02 7.43
C ILE A 195 -19.34 1.77 6.90
N ARG A 196 -20.30 1.95 5.99
CA ARG A 196 -21.05 0.84 5.36
C ARG A 196 -21.10 1.09 3.86
N THR A 197 -20.74 0.09 3.08
CA THR A 197 -20.98 0.08 1.64
C THR A 197 -22.45 -0.23 1.37
N LYS A 198 -23.17 0.73 0.79
CA LYS A 198 -24.62 0.58 0.48
C LYS A 198 -24.85 0.04 -0.92
N TRP A 199 -23.99 0.40 -1.86
CA TRP A 199 -24.02 -0.04 -3.27
C TRP A 199 -22.57 -0.01 -3.82
N VAL A 200 -22.35 -0.68 -4.92
CA VAL A 200 -21.03 -0.79 -5.55
C VAL A 200 -20.94 0.13 -6.76
N CYS A 201 -21.75 -0.13 -7.77
CA CYS A 201 -21.75 0.63 -9.01
C CYS A 201 -23.19 0.92 -9.41
N GLN A 202 -23.45 2.15 -9.80
CA GLN A 202 -24.74 2.54 -10.31
C GLN A 202 -24.61 3.00 -11.77
N PRO A 203 -25.59 2.72 -12.63
CA PRO A 203 -25.61 3.25 -13.99
C PRO A 203 -25.55 4.78 -14.01
N VAL A 204 -25.00 5.32 -15.08
CA VAL A 204 -25.02 6.78 -15.31
C VAL A 204 -26.46 7.28 -15.26
N GLY A 205 -26.69 8.32 -14.46
CA GLY A 205 -28.01 8.91 -14.31
C GLY A 205 -28.95 8.20 -13.32
N TYR A 206 -28.52 7.14 -12.65
CA TYR A 206 -29.36 6.41 -11.67
C TYR A 206 -29.97 7.32 -10.60
N GLU A 207 -29.20 8.26 -10.08
CA GLU A 207 -29.65 9.21 -9.05
C GLU A 207 -30.27 10.49 -9.61
N ASN A 208 -30.37 10.67 -10.94
CA ASN A 208 -30.85 11.90 -11.54
C ASN A 208 -32.22 12.31 -11.00
N GLU A 209 -33.14 11.37 -10.89
CA GLU A 209 -34.49 11.68 -10.41
C GLU A 209 -34.47 12.16 -8.96
N ASN A 210 -33.77 11.45 -8.08
CA ASN A 210 -33.66 11.82 -6.66
C ASN A 210 -32.97 13.17 -6.49
N ILE A 211 -31.80 13.36 -7.12
CA ILE A 211 -30.97 14.55 -6.96
C ILE A 211 -31.72 15.79 -7.52
N TYR A 212 -32.19 15.74 -8.74
CA TYR A 212 -32.83 16.91 -9.36
C TYR A 212 -34.18 17.24 -8.74
N LYS A 213 -34.93 16.23 -8.27
CA LYS A 213 -36.20 16.43 -7.60
C LYS A 213 -36.02 16.92 -6.16
N GLU A 214 -35.20 16.24 -5.35
CA GLU A 214 -35.06 16.54 -3.91
C GLU A 214 -34.25 17.79 -3.65
N TYR A 215 -33.13 18.00 -4.35
CA TYR A 215 -32.20 19.11 -4.04
C TYR A 215 -32.40 20.31 -4.95
N MET A 216 -32.88 20.13 -6.19
CA MET A 216 -33.10 21.22 -7.14
C MET A 216 -34.57 21.57 -7.32
N GLY A 217 -35.50 20.78 -6.80
CA GLY A 217 -36.94 21.04 -6.87
C GLY A 217 -37.52 20.94 -8.29
N PHE A 218 -36.86 20.18 -9.19
CA PHE A 218 -37.37 20.02 -10.55
C PHE A 218 -38.66 19.21 -10.57
N SER A 219 -39.64 19.70 -11.35
CA SER A 219 -40.86 18.96 -11.58
C SER A 219 -40.64 17.73 -12.46
N PRO A 220 -41.50 16.70 -12.38
CA PRO A 220 -41.45 15.54 -13.28
C PRO A 220 -41.47 15.91 -14.76
N SER A 221 -42.22 16.95 -15.13
CA SER A 221 -42.24 17.48 -16.50
C SER A 221 -40.87 17.98 -16.94
N ARG A 222 -40.22 18.75 -16.08
CA ARG A 222 -38.87 19.26 -16.36
C ARG A 222 -37.82 18.16 -16.48
N LEU A 223 -37.90 17.14 -15.65
CA LEU A 223 -37.01 15.96 -15.75
C LEU A 223 -37.20 15.21 -17.08
N ASN A 224 -38.47 15.05 -17.53
CA ASN A 224 -38.76 14.42 -18.83
C ASN A 224 -38.23 15.25 -20.01
N GLU A 225 -38.37 16.58 -19.97
CA GLU A 225 -37.80 17.46 -21.00
C GLU A 225 -36.26 17.28 -21.08
N LEU A 226 -35.57 17.25 -19.93
CA LEU A 226 -34.12 17.08 -19.88
C LEU A 226 -33.67 15.69 -20.38
N LYS A 227 -34.44 14.64 -20.06
CA LYS A 227 -34.21 13.29 -20.59
C LYS A 227 -34.38 13.22 -22.10
N GLN A 228 -35.48 13.83 -22.63
CA GLN A 228 -35.73 13.86 -24.07
C GLN A 228 -34.67 14.69 -24.82
N ALA A 229 -34.12 15.71 -24.17
CA ALA A 229 -33.03 16.53 -24.72
C ALA A 229 -31.66 15.86 -24.61
N GLY A 230 -31.55 14.68 -24.00
CA GLY A 230 -30.27 13.97 -23.78
C GLY A 230 -29.31 14.72 -22.84
N ILE A 231 -29.83 15.54 -21.93
CA ILE A 231 -29.02 16.30 -20.96
C ILE A 231 -28.79 15.50 -19.68
N ILE A 232 -29.76 14.67 -19.28
CA ILE A 232 -29.70 13.78 -18.12
C ILE A 232 -30.11 12.36 -18.47
#